data_61c80e6fba24b80d49dd8e843b3ae8b7
#
_entry.id   61c80e6fba24b80d49dd8e843b3ae8b7
#
_cell.length_a   1.000
_cell.length_b   1.000
_cell.length_c   1.000
_cell.angle_alpha   90.00
_cell.angle_beta   90.00
_cell.angle_gamma   90.00
#
_symmetry.space_group_name_H-M   'P 1'
#
loop_
_entity.id
_entity.type
_entity.pdbx_description
1 polymer ?
#
loop_
_entity_poly.entity_id
_entity_poly.type
_entity_poly.pdbx_seq_one_letter_code
_entity_poly.pdbx_strand_id
1 'polypeptide(L)'
;MFQATIEQSLIFAIMVLGVYISFKILNFPDMTVDGSFPLGAAISAKLLTLGVNPYLTLIVALICWALAGGITGLIHVKLKVQDLLAGILTMTALYSINLRIMGKSNIPLFEEENIFNTDYSTIITIIILILISKLFLDYLLKTKF
;
A
#
# COMPACT_ATOMS: atom_id res chain seq x y z
N MET A 1 2.18 22.31 -10.08
CA MET A 1 3.27 21.79 -9.22
C MET A 1 2.86 21.63 -7.76
N PHE A 2 2.35 22.65 -7.10
CA PHE A 2 1.93 22.55 -5.68
C PHE A 2 0.88 21.47 -5.41
N GLN A 3 -0.10 21.33 -6.27
CA GLN A 3 -1.20 20.37 -6.13
C GLN A 3 -0.68 18.93 -6.16
N ALA A 4 0.13 18.57 -7.14
CA ALA A 4 0.72 17.23 -7.24
C ALA A 4 1.59 16.87 -6.02
N THR A 5 2.31 17.86 -5.46
CA THR A 5 3.11 17.65 -4.24
C THR A 5 2.23 17.38 -3.03
N ILE A 6 1.10 18.08 -2.90
CA ILE A 6 0.14 17.86 -1.80
C ILE A 6 -0.50 16.48 -1.92
N GLU A 7 -0.96 16.10 -3.11
CA GLU A 7 -1.56 14.79 -3.36
C GLU A 7 -0.58 13.66 -3.03
N GLN A 8 0.65 13.75 -3.50
CA GLN A 8 1.68 12.77 -3.21
C GLN A 8 2.01 12.69 -1.72
N SER A 9 2.10 13.82 -1.04
CA SER A 9 2.35 13.87 0.40
C SER A 9 1.22 13.24 1.20
N LEU A 10 -0.04 13.44 0.81
CA LEU A 10 -1.20 12.84 1.46
C LEU A 10 -1.24 11.32 1.27
N ILE A 11 -0.87 10.82 0.08
CA ILE A 11 -0.78 9.38 -0.18
C ILE A 11 0.29 8.74 0.72
N PHE A 12 1.48 9.36 0.81
CA PHE A 12 2.52 8.88 1.72
C PHE A 12 2.13 8.98 3.20
N ALA A 13 1.26 9.92 3.57
CA ALA A 13 0.76 10.01 4.94
C ALA A 13 -0.01 8.74 5.36
N ILE A 14 -0.78 8.13 4.45
CA ILE A 14 -1.49 6.86 4.70
C ILE A 14 -0.47 5.72 4.95
N MET A 15 0.58 5.66 4.14
CA MET A 15 1.67 4.69 4.31
C MET A 15 2.34 4.86 5.69
N VAL A 16 2.66 6.10 6.07
CA VAL A 16 3.27 6.42 7.37
C VAL A 16 2.36 6.03 8.54
N LEU A 17 1.03 6.21 8.42
CA LEU A 17 0.08 5.73 9.43
C LEU A 17 0.14 4.21 9.59
N GLY A 18 0.26 3.46 8.49
CA GLY A 18 0.45 2.01 8.53
C GLY A 18 1.72 1.61 9.28
N VAL A 19 2.84 2.25 8.97
CA VAL A 19 4.12 2.04 9.67
C VAL A 19 4.01 2.40 11.15
N TYR A 20 3.30 3.50 11.48
CA TYR A 20 3.07 3.90 12.87
C TYR A 20 2.31 2.83 13.66
N ILE A 21 1.27 2.22 13.07
CA ILE A 21 0.52 1.12 13.70
C ILE A 21 1.46 -0.06 14.01
N SER A 22 2.25 -0.45 13.02
CA SER A 22 3.18 -1.57 13.14
C SER A 22 4.20 -1.32 14.26
N PHE A 23 4.79 -0.14 14.25
CA PHE A 23 5.86 0.21 15.18
C PHE A 23 5.35 0.48 16.60
N LYS A 24 4.24 1.24 16.73
CA LYS A 24 3.74 1.72 18.02
C LYS A 24 2.82 0.73 18.72
N ILE A 25 2.01 -0.03 17.96
CA ILE A 25 1.00 -0.92 18.51
C ILE A 25 1.51 -2.36 18.56
N LEU A 26 2.08 -2.85 17.45
CA LEU A 26 2.58 -4.22 17.38
C LEU A 26 4.02 -4.38 17.89
N ASN A 27 4.72 -3.27 18.13
CA ASN A 27 6.14 -3.26 18.48
C ASN A 27 7.00 -4.07 17.51
N PHE A 28 6.59 -4.07 16.24
CA PHE A 28 7.16 -4.82 15.14
C PHE A 28 7.63 -3.85 14.05
N PRO A 29 8.95 -3.68 13.84
CA PRO A 29 9.47 -2.80 12.79
C PRO A 29 9.25 -3.44 11.41
N ASP A 30 8.06 -3.26 10.85
CA ASP A 30 7.68 -3.85 9.58
C ASP A 30 8.21 -3.03 8.40
N MET A 31 9.29 -3.51 7.78
CA MET A 31 9.85 -2.94 6.55
C MET A 31 9.17 -3.47 5.27
N THR A 32 8.19 -4.35 5.40
CA THR A 32 7.44 -4.90 4.25
C THR A 32 6.68 -3.81 3.52
N VAL A 33 6.31 -2.74 4.22
CA VAL A 33 5.52 -1.63 3.68
C VAL A 33 6.17 -1.02 2.45
N ASP A 34 7.51 -0.87 2.44
CA ASP A 34 8.27 -0.34 1.30
C ASP A 34 8.18 -1.22 0.05
N GLY A 35 7.94 -2.52 0.21
CA GLY A 35 7.72 -3.45 -0.91
C GLY A 35 6.25 -3.64 -1.28
N SER A 36 5.37 -3.69 -0.28
CA SER A 36 3.95 -3.96 -0.48
C SER A 36 3.19 -2.75 -1.03
N PHE A 37 3.58 -1.53 -0.68
CA PHE A 37 2.99 -0.32 -1.25
C PHE A 37 3.20 -0.23 -2.77
N PRO A 38 4.44 -0.38 -3.32
CA PRO A 38 4.64 -0.47 -4.76
C PRO A 38 3.96 -1.68 -5.40
N LEU A 39 3.77 -2.80 -4.67
CA LEU A 39 3.02 -3.95 -5.17
C LEU A 39 1.59 -3.58 -5.54
N GLY A 40 0.89 -2.88 -4.64
CA GLY A 40 -0.46 -2.40 -4.92
C GLY A 40 -0.51 -1.50 -6.14
N ALA A 41 0.44 -0.56 -6.27
CA ALA A 41 0.55 0.31 -7.43
C ALA A 41 0.84 -0.46 -8.72
N ALA A 42 1.77 -1.43 -8.69
CA ALA A 42 2.13 -2.25 -9.85
C ALA A 42 0.95 -3.09 -10.36
N ILE A 43 0.19 -3.70 -9.45
CA ILE A 43 -1.01 -4.48 -9.78
C ILE A 43 -2.10 -3.57 -10.36
N SER A 44 -2.37 -2.43 -9.72
CA SER A 44 -3.37 -1.48 -10.20
C SER A 44 -3.01 -0.96 -11.59
N ALA A 45 -1.77 -0.53 -11.80
CA ALA A 45 -1.30 -0.06 -13.09
C ALA A 45 -1.45 -1.14 -14.17
N LYS A 46 -1.07 -2.38 -13.87
CA LYS A 46 -1.18 -3.49 -14.84
C LYS A 46 -2.62 -3.83 -15.18
N LEU A 47 -3.52 -3.86 -14.20
CA LEU A 47 -4.93 -4.17 -14.43
C LEU A 47 -5.65 -3.04 -15.17
N LEU A 48 -5.33 -1.79 -14.90
CA LEU A 48 -5.86 -0.64 -15.64
C LEU A 48 -5.47 -0.70 -17.11
N THR A 49 -4.20 -0.99 -17.43
CA THR A 49 -3.75 -1.15 -18.83
C THR A 49 -4.38 -2.35 -19.55
N LEU A 50 -5.01 -3.27 -18.83
CA LEU A 50 -5.80 -4.37 -19.36
C LEU A 50 -7.30 -4.02 -19.51
N GLY A 51 -7.69 -2.78 -19.18
CA GLY A 51 -9.08 -2.30 -19.28
C GLY A 51 -10.00 -2.84 -18.18
N VAL A 52 -9.43 -3.27 -17.03
CA VAL A 52 -10.22 -3.74 -15.90
C VAL A 52 -10.81 -2.54 -15.15
N ASN A 53 -12.05 -2.69 -14.68
CA ASN A 53 -12.76 -1.65 -13.94
C ASN A 53 -11.91 -1.14 -12.75
N PRO A 54 -11.71 0.19 -12.59
CA PRO A 54 -10.88 0.78 -11.57
C PRO A 54 -11.22 0.37 -10.13
N TYR A 55 -12.50 0.15 -9.83
CA TYR A 55 -12.95 -0.31 -8.50
C TYR A 55 -12.52 -1.75 -8.21
N LEU A 56 -12.56 -2.62 -9.23
CA LEU A 56 -12.06 -3.99 -9.08
C LEU A 56 -10.56 -4.03 -8.90
N THR A 57 -9.81 -3.16 -9.56
CA THR A 57 -8.35 -3.08 -9.40
C THR A 57 -7.95 -2.73 -7.98
N LEU A 58 -8.70 -1.84 -7.31
CA LEU A 58 -8.45 -1.50 -5.92
C LEU A 58 -8.66 -2.70 -4.98
N ILE A 59 -9.72 -3.47 -5.19
CA ILE A 59 -10.01 -4.65 -4.37
C ILE A 59 -8.89 -5.69 -4.53
N VAL A 60 -8.47 -5.95 -5.76
CA VAL A 60 -7.38 -6.90 -6.05
C VAL A 60 -6.07 -6.42 -5.44
N ALA A 61 -5.73 -5.14 -5.59
CA ALA A 61 -4.52 -4.56 -5.02
C ALA A 61 -4.52 -4.67 -3.48
N LEU A 62 -5.66 -4.42 -2.84
CA LEU A 62 -5.81 -4.53 -1.39
C LEU A 62 -5.62 -5.97 -0.90
N ILE A 63 -6.20 -6.95 -1.60
CA ILE A 63 -6.02 -8.37 -1.28
C ILE A 63 -4.55 -8.77 -1.41
N CYS A 64 -3.89 -8.38 -2.50
CA CYS A 64 -2.48 -8.71 -2.72
C CYS A 64 -1.57 -8.03 -1.68
N TRP A 65 -1.91 -6.82 -1.27
CA TRP A 65 -1.20 -6.13 -0.20
C TRP A 65 -1.35 -6.85 1.15
N ALA A 66 -2.57 -7.26 1.49
CA ALA A 66 -2.85 -8.04 2.70
C ALA A 66 -2.10 -9.40 2.69
N LEU A 67 -2.04 -10.07 1.54
CA LEU A 67 -1.27 -11.31 1.38
C LEU A 67 0.23 -11.09 1.58
N ALA A 68 0.79 -10.00 1.07
CA ALA A 68 2.20 -9.67 1.27
C ALA A 68 2.54 -9.50 2.75
N GLY A 69 1.73 -8.75 3.50
CA GLY A 69 1.89 -8.63 4.97
C GLY A 69 1.70 -9.96 5.70
N GLY A 70 0.73 -10.78 5.27
CA GLY A 70 0.52 -12.12 5.81
C GLY A 70 1.72 -13.05 5.63
N ILE A 71 2.40 -12.97 4.48
CA ILE A 71 3.63 -13.74 4.21
C ILE A 71 4.74 -13.32 5.15
N THR A 72 4.93 -12.02 5.37
CA THR A 72 5.93 -11.53 6.33
C THR A 72 5.66 -12.04 7.74
N GLY A 73 4.40 -11.97 8.18
CA GLY A 73 3.99 -12.52 9.47
C GLY A 73 4.24 -14.04 9.57
N LEU A 74 4.00 -14.80 8.51
CA LEU A 74 4.30 -16.22 8.47
C LEU A 74 5.79 -16.51 8.56
N ILE A 75 6.63 -15.75 7.88
CA ILE A 75 8.10 -15.87 7.93
C ILE A 75 8.57 -15.62 9.37
N HIS A 76 8.08 -14.55 9.99
CA HIS A 76 8.41 -14.22 11.36
C HIS A 76 7.99 -15.34 12.34
N VAL A 77 6.71 -15.72 12.33
CA VAL A 77 6.13 -16.63 13.32
C VAL A 77 6.56 -18.09 13.11
N LYS A 78 6.49 -18.60 11.87
CA LYS A 78 6.80 -20.03 11.60
C LYS A 78 8.28 -20.30 11.46
N LEU A 79 9.02 -19.43 10.79
CA LEU A 79 10.44 -19.61 10.58
C LEU A 79 11.28 -19.01 11.72
N LYS A 80 10.64 -18.33 12.69
CA LYS A 80 11.29 -17.66 13.82
C LYS A 80 12.40 -16.70 13.38
N VAL A 81 12.20 -16.08 12.21
CA VAL A 81 13.12 -15.08 11.69
C VAL A 81 12.86 -13.77 12.45
N GLN A 82 13.92 -13.05 12.76
CA GLN A 82 13.81 -11.74 13.40
C GLN A 82 12.94 -10.78 12.57
N ASP A 83 12.12 -9.99 13.23
CA ASP A 83 11.09 -9.10 12.66
C ASP A 83 11.63 -8.27 11.49
N LEU A 84 12.69 -7.51 11.76
CA LEU A 84 13.34 -6.65 10.78
C LEU A 84 13.84 -7.45 9.57
N LEU A 85 14.42 -8.62 9.80
CA LEU A 85 14.95 -9.47 8.74
C LEU A 85 13.81 -10.07 7.89
N ALA A 86 12.70 -10.48 8.51
CA ALA A 86 11.52 -10.96 7.80
C ALA A 86 10.95 -9.87 6.87
N GLY A 87 10.87 -8.62 7.34
CA GLY A 87 10.45 -7.47 6.54
C GLY A 87 11.36 -7.21 5.35
N ILE A 88 12.68 -7.19 5.56
CA ILE A 88 13.67 -6.96 4.49
C ILE A 88 13.63 -8.08 3.44
N LEU A 89 13.51 -9.34 3.85
CA LEU A 89 13.41 -10.47 2.93
C LEU A 89 12.16 -10.36 2.05
N THR A 90 11.01 -10.05 2.66
CA THR A 90 9.76 -9.87 1.92
C THR A 90 9.83 -8.68 0.99
N MET A 91 10.34 -7.52 1.45
CA MET A 91 10.52 -6.32 0.65
C MET A 91 11.36 -6.59 -0.62
N THR A 92 12.51 -7.27 -0.48
CA THR A 92 13.37 -7.60 -1.62
C THR A 92 12.73 -8.60 -2.59
N ALA A 93 11.99 -9.57 -2.08
CA ALA A 93 11.21 -10.49 -2.91
C ALA A 93 10.10 -9.75 -3.67
N LEU A 94 9.35 -8.87 -3.00
CA LEU A 94 8.29 -8.07 -3.59
C LEU A 94 8.82 -7.11 -4.66
N TYR A 95 10.00 -6.54 -4.49
CA TYR A 95 10.63 -5.72 -5.52
C TYR A 95 10.79 -6.48 -6.84
N SER A 96 11.29 -7.71 -6.79
CA SER A 96 11.43 -8.56 -7.97
C SER A 96 10.08 -8.94 -8.58
N ILE A 97 9.08 -9.19 -7.75
CA ILE A 97 7.70 -9.50 -8.17
C ILE A 97 7.08 -8.29 -8.85
N ASN A 98 7.24 -7.09 -8.28
CA ASN A 98 6.71 -5.84 -8.84
C ASN A 98 7.25 -5.58 -10.25
N LEU A 99 8.56 -5.71 -10.45
CA LEU A 99 9.17 -5.57 -11.78
C LEU A 99 8.63 -6.58 -12.78
N ARG A 100 8.36 -7.81 -12.34
CA ARG A 100 7.82 -8.87 -13.18
C ARG A 100 6.34 -8.62 -13.56
N ILE A 101 5.52 -8.13 -12.64
CA ILE A 101 4.13 -7.75 -12.89
C ILE A 101 4.06 -6.58 -13.87
N MET A 102 4.87 -5.56 -13.68
CA MET A 102 4.90 -4.39 -14.54
C MET A 102 5.46 -4.71 -15.93
N GLY A 103 6.39 -5.65 -16.04
CA GLY A 103 7.09 -5.99 -17.29
C GLY A 103 7.99 -4.88 -17.82
N LYS A 104 7.92 -3.70 -17.24
CA LYS A 104 8.69 -2.49 -17.55
C LYS A 104 9.01 -1.77 -16.24
N SER A 105 10.03 -0.92 -16.24
CA SER A 105 10.36 -0.10 -15.06
C SER A 105 9.34 1.00 -14.77
N ASN A 106 8.53 1.39 -15.74
CA ASN A 106 7.47 2.39 -15.59
C ASN A 106 6.29 2.06 -16.53
N ILE A 107 5.06 2.25 -16.04
CA ILE A 107 3.82 2.12 -16.82
C ILE A 107 3.15 3.49 -16.84
N PRO A 108 3.12 4.21 -17.97
CA PRO A 108 2.38 5.46 -18.09
C PRO A 108 0.87 5.17 -18.06
N LEU A 109 0.11 5.91 -17.23
CA LEU A 109 -1.34 5.78 -17.07
C LEU A 109 -2.09 7.04 -17.55
N PHE A 110 -1.48 7.85 -18.40
CA PHE A 110 -2.05 9.15 -18.80
C PHE A 110 -3.35 9.06 -19.60
N GLU A 111 -3.58 7.94 -20.29
CA GLU A 111 -4.76 7.72 -21.14
C GLU A 111 -5.77 6.75 -20.54
N GLU A 112 -5.47 6.17 -19.37
CA GLU A 112 -6.32 5.16 -18.75
C GLU A 112 -7.38 5.78 -17.86
N GLU A 113 -8.60 5.26 -17.91
CA GLU A 113 -9.66 5.64 -16.99
C GLU A 113 -9.26 5.24 -15.57
N ASN A 114 -9.11 6.22 -14.70
CA ASN A 114 -8.80 6.01 -13.29
C ASN A 114 -9.83 6.74 -12.40
N ILE A 115 -9.83 6.41 -11.11
CA ILE A 115 -10.77 6.99 -10.14
C ILE A 115 -10.49 8.49 -9.92
N PHE A 116 -9.33 8.96 -10.34
CA PHE A 116 -8.82 10.31 -10.10
C PHE A 116 -8.95 11.24 -11.31
N ASN A 117 -9.91 11.00 -12.19
CA ASN A 117 -10.10 11.78 -13.44
C ASN A 117 -10.49 13.25 -13.23
N THR A 118 -10.78 13.67 -12.01
CA THR A 118 -11.13 15.05 -11.68
C THR A 118 -10.28 15.55 -10.52
N ASP A 119 -9.57 16.65 -10.69
CA ASP A 119 -8.63 17.22 -9.70
C ASP A 119 -9.20 17.35 -8.29
N TYR A 120 -10.47 17.74 -8.17
CA TYR A 120 -11.14 17.86 -6.87
C TYR A 120 -11.53 16.52 -6.25
N SER A 121 -11.85 15.51 -7.07
CA SER A 121 -12.24 14.17 -6.55
C SER A 121 -11.07 13.46 -5.92
N THR A 122 -9.85 13.65 -6.44
CA THR A 122 -8.63 13.05 -5.90
C THR A 122 -8.36 13.48 -4.48
N ILE A 123 -8.35 14.79 -4.23
CA ILE A 123 -8.06 15.36 -2.90
C ILE A 123 -9.13 14.93 -1.89
N ILE A 124 -10.41 14.99 -2.28
CA ILE A 124 -11.51 14.58 -1.40
C ILE A 124 -11.41 13.09 -1.05
N THR A 125 -11.14 12.25 -2.02
CA THR A 125 -11.00 10.80 -1.81
C THR A 125 -9.84 10.48 -0.87
N ILE A 126 -8.69 11.14 -1.04
CA ILE A 126 -7.52 10.94 -0.17
C ILE A 126 -7.82 11.42 1.25
N ILE A 127 -8.47 12.57 1.43
CA ILE A 127 -8.85 13.08 2.75
C ILE A 127 -9.82 12.12 3.46
N ILE A 128 -10.81 11.58 2.74
CA ILE A 128 -11.75 10.59 3.29
C ILE A 128 -10.99 9.33 3.73
N LEU A 129 -10.06 8.83 2.93
CA LEU A 129 -9.22 7.65 3.27
C LEU A 129 -8.36 7.90 4.52
N ILE A 130 -7.76 9.09 4.64
CA ILE A 130 -6.98 9.47 5.83
C ILE A 130 -7.87 9.54 7.07
N LEU A 131 -9.08 10.12 6.96
CA LEU A 131 -10.05 10.19 8.06
C LEU A 131 -10.49 8.79 8.49
N ILE A 132 -10.81 7.91 7.57
CA ILE A 132 -11.18 6.52 7.85
C ILE A 132 -10.01 5.78 8.54
N SER A 133 -8.79 5.95 8.02
CA SER A 133 -7.59 5.35 8.60
C SER A 133 -7.35 5.84 10.03
N LYS A 134 -7.54 7.14 10.28
CA LYS A 134 -7.41 7.72 11.61
C LYS A 134 -8.49 7.21 12.58
N LEU A 135 -9.75 7.16 12.15
CA LEU A 135 -10.85 6.61 12.96
C LEU A 135 -10.62 5.14 13.32
N PHE A 136 -10.14 4.36 12.36
CA PHE A 136 -9.78 2.96 12.57
C PHE A 136 -8.63 2.82 13.59
N LEU A 137 -7.64 3.69 13.50
CA LEU A 137 -6.52 3.78 14.44
C LEU A 137 -7.00 4.13 15.86
N ASP A 138 -7.84 5.16 15.99
CA ASP A 138 -8.40 5.59 17.28
C ASP A 138 -9.27 4.48 17.91
N TYR A 139 -9.99 3.73 17.07
CA TYR A 139 -10.76 2.57 17.51
C TYR A 139 -9.84 1.45 18.02
N LEU A 140 -8.78 1.09 17.29
CA LEU A 140 -7.80 0.09 17.71
C LEU A 140 -7.07 0.48 19.00
N LEU A 141 -6.70 1.75 19.14
CA LEU A 141 -6.02 2.26 20.35
C LEU A 141 -6.94 2.30 21.57
N LYS A 142 -8.24 2.49 21.38
CA LYS A 142 -9.24 2.44 22.47
C LYS A 142 -9.61 1.02 22.87
N THR A 143 -9.56 0.08 21.95
CA THR A 143 -9.77 -1.33 22.22
C THR A 143 -8.44 -1.88 22.73
N LYS A 144 -8.22 -1.79 24.07
CA LYS A 144 -7.01 -2.33 24.71
C LYS A 144 -6.81 -3.79 24.29
N PHE A 145 -5.86 -4.04 23.42
CA PHE A 145 -5.21 -5.35 23.26
C PHE A 145 -3.97 -5.36 24.12
#